data_d6020965ade7a4a16e51133e358f7ae8
#
_entry.id   d6020965ade7a4a16e51133e358f7ae8
#
_cell.length_a   1.000
_cell.length_b   1.000
_cell.length_c   1.000
_cell.angle_alpha   90.00
_cell.angle_beta   90.00
_cell.angle_gamma   90.00
#
_symmetry.space_group_name_H-M   'P 1'
#
loop_
_entity.id
_entity.type
_entity.pdbx_description
1 polymer ?
#
loop_
_entity_poly.entity_id
_entity_poly.type
_entity_poly.pdbx_seq_one_letter_code
_entity_poly.pdbx_strand_id
1 'polypeptide(L)'
;MAALVTQEINKMKNIILLTLIIGLIFTACHSTKMAQRAVSSQPVVTQSPAEKMKTVDSVAIIKDSLTNLISTPLNFTTFYGKAKADFNSDRASGNATVYIRMQKDSVIWISITGPLNIEGARVLITQDSIKIINKLEGTVQLSSIQHLQQITRLPFSFIDFQNIILGKPSVLNNAELNFDLKSDSIKVSAQEPSINYLFSFLRSNFILEQSRFIANTNNNLIDANIVYNNYQTINGINFSADRDIAVTGAAPMKLQLSFKEYNFNQPQTFPFTISKNYTIKYD
;
A
#
# COMPACT_ATOMS: atom_id res chain seq x y z
N MET A 1 37.98 -8.47 -6.37
CA MET A 1 37.57 -7.06 -6.35
C MET A 1 36.49 -6.76 -7.38
N ALA A 2 36.58 -7.16 -8.64
CA ALA A 2 35.53 -6.94 -9.66
C ALA A 2 34.15 -7.56 -9.31
N ALA A 3 34.11 -8.78 -8.77
CA ALA A 3 32.86 -9.46 -8.40
C ALA A 3 32.08 -8.75 -7.27
N LEU A 4 32.78 -8.15 -6.30
CA LEU A 4 32.17 -7.37 -5.21
C LEU A 4 31.57 -6.05 -5.73
N VAL A 5 32.24 -5.40 -6.67
CA VAL A 5 31.74 -4.16 -7.30
C VAL A 5 30.51 -4.45 -8.16
N THR A 6 30.49 -5.57 -8.89
CA THR A 6 29.33 -6.00 -9.69
C THR A 6 28.13 -6.36 -8.78
N GLN A 7 28.37 -6.97 -7.63
CA GLN A 7 27.34 -7.30 -6.65
C GLN A 7 26.74 -6.03 -6.01
N GLU A 8 27.54 -5.02 -5.70
CA GLU A 8 27.07 -3.73 -5.17
C GLU A 8 26.29 -2.93 -6.25
N ILE A 9 26.75 -2.95 -7.51
CA ILE A 9 26.05 -2.31 -8.63
C ILE A 9 24.69 -2.98 -8.88
N ASN A 10 24.60 -4.31 -8.80
CA ASN A 10 23.33 -5.03 -8.92
C ASN A 10 22.41 -4.78 -7.71
N LYS A 11 22.94 -4.71 -6.48
CA LYS A 11 22.18 -4.30 -5.29
C LYS A 11 21.60 -2.88 -5.46
N MET A 12 22.40 -1.93 -5.96
CA MET A 12 21.91 -0.58 -6.25
C MET A 12 20.83 -0.55 -7.33
N LYS A 13 20.94 -1.35 -8.38
CA LYS A 13 19.91 -1.46 -9.43
C LYS A 13 18.59 -2.01 -8.91
N ASN A 14 18.64 -2.97 -8.00
CA ASN A 14 17.46 -3.64 -7.45
C ASN A 14 16.69 -2.76 -6.45
N ILE A 15 17.40 -1.92 -5.68
CA ILE A 15 16.80 -0.87 -4.84
C ILE A 15 16.14 0.21 -5.72
N ILE A 16 16.67 0.45 -6.92
CA ILE A 16 16.12 1.39 -7.91
C ILE A 16 14.72 0.96 -8.37
N LEU A 17 14.43 -0.32 -8.48
CA LEU A 17 13.14 -0.80 -9.00
C LEU A 17 11.98 -0.51 -8.04
N LEU A 18 12.16 -0.68 -6.74
CA LEU A 18 11.13 -0.38 -5.73
C LEU A 18 10.91 1.13 -5.58
N THR A 19 11.98 1.94 -5.71
CA THR A 19 11.90 3.41 -5.70
C THR A 19 11.51 3.98 -7.05
N LEU A 20 11.71 3.26 -8.15
CA LEU A 20 11.33 3.69 -9.50
C LEU A 20 9.81 3.71 -9.70
N ILE A 21 9.07 2.85 -9.02
CA ILE A 21 7.60 2.88 -9.03
C ILE A 21 7.07 4.19 -8.44
N ILE A 22 7.84 4.89 -7.59
CA ILE A 22 7.40 6.08 -6.84
C ILE A 22 8.33 7.28 -7.01
N GLY A 23 9.62 7.09 -7.39
CA GLY A 23 10.66 8.11 -7.33
C GLY A 23 10.98 8.86 -8.62
N LEU A 24 10.21 8.72 -9.69
CA LEU A 24 10.59 9.13 -11.04
C LEU A 24 10.02 10.46 -11.53
N ILE A 25 9.64 11.39 -10.66
CA ILE A 25 9.16 12.69 -11.15
C ILE A 25 9.54 13.83 -10.20
N PHE A 26 10.33 14.78 -10.74
CA PHE A 26 10.46 16.21 -10.45
C PHE A 26 11.35 16.73 -9.31
N THR A 27 12.19 17.67 -9.74
CA THR A 27 12.81 18.71 -8.89
C THR A 27 11.92 19.95 -8.87
N ALA A 28 11.43 20.39 -7.72
CA ALA A 28 11.22 21.79 -7.33
C ALA A 28 10.51 22.01 -5.97
N CYS A 29 11.20 22.77 -5.11
CA CYS A 29 10.82 23.70 -4.02
C CYS A 29 9.76 23.41 -2.94
N HIS A 30 10.26 23.65 -1.72
CA HIS A 30 9.74 23.59 -0.36
C HIS A 30 8.52 24.44 -0.01
N SER A 31 7.72 23.99 0.98
CA SER A 31 7.50 24.71 2.26
C SER A 31 6.74 23.89 3.32
N THR A 32 7.17 24.00 4.57
CA THR A 32 6.70 23.26 5.77
C THR A 32 5.69 24.01 6.61
N LYS A 33 4.77 23.30 7.33
CA LYS A 33 4.30 23.64 8.70
C LYS A 33 3.67 22.44 9.42
N MET A 34 4.11 22.21 10.67
CA MET A 34 3.60 21.22 11.63
C MET A 34 2.54 21.82 12.56
N ALA A 35 1.62 20.99 13.08
CA ALA A 35 0.85 21.26 14.28
C ALA A 35 0.63 19.99 15.13
N GLN A 36 0.95 20.08 16.42
CA GLN A 36 0.79 19.03 17.46
C GLN A 36 -0.59 19.10 18.13
N ARG A 37 -1.08 17.98 18.65
CA ARG A 37 -2.21 17.93 19.57
C ARG A 37 -2.03 16.93 20.71
N ALA A 38 -2.44 17.33 21.90
CA ALA A 38 -2.20 16.72 23.19
C ALA A 38 -3.22 15.64 23.60
N VAL A 39 -2.81 14.72 24.49
CA VAL A 39 -3.56 13.58 25.05
C VAL A 39 -4.14 13.94 26.41
N SER A 40 -5.36 13.46 26.71
CA SER A 40 -6.03 13.52 28.03
C SER A 40 -6.40 12.12 28.52
N SER A 41 -6.18 11.83 29.80
CA SER A 41 -6.37 10.56 30.51
C SER A 41 -7.67 10.52 31.32
N GLN A 42 -8.36 9.37 31.42
CA GLN A 42 -9.49 9.11 32.34
C GLN A 42 -9.47 7.70 32.98
N PRO A 43 -10.25 7.43 34.06
CA PRO A 43 -9.93 6.44 35.07
C PRO A 43 -10.59 5.03 34.91
N VAL A 44 -10.03 4.07 35.66
CA VAL A 44 -10.39 2.62 35.70
C VAL A 44 -11.69 2.39 36.48
N VAL A 45 -12.61 1.57 35.93
CA VAL A 45 -13.81 1.06 36.58
C VAL A 45 -13.73 -0.45 36.75
N THR A 46 -14.01 -0.97 37.95
CA THR A 46 -13.99 -2.39 38.34
C THR A 46 -15.34 -3.07 38.00
N GLN A 47 -15.33 -4.19 37.28
CA GLN A 47 -16.53 -4.84 36.75
C GLN A 47 -16.98 -6.09 37.55
N SER A 48 -18.32 -6.35 37.58
CA SER A 48 -19.05 -7.41 38.25
C SER A 48 -19.06 -8.76 37.48
N PRO A 49 -19.25 -9.95 38.10
CA PRO A 49 -19.17 -11.26 37.45
C PRO A 49 -20.18 -11.52 36.29
N ALA A 50 -21.36 -10.89 36.32
CA ALA A 50 -22.35 -11.01 35.24
C ALA A 50 -21.96 -10.24 33.96
N GLU A 51 -21.12 -9.20 34.07
CA GLU A 51 -20.55 -8.50 32.92
C GLU A 51 -19.43 -9.27 32.23
N LYS A 52 -18.72 -10.15 32.98
CA LYS A 52 -17.67 -11.01 32.40
C LYS A 52 -18.24 -12.04 31.40
N MET A 53 -19.39 -12.61 31.62
CA MET A 53 -20.00 -13.58 30.69
C MET A 53 -20.47 -12.90 29.39
N LYS A 54 -21.14 -11.75 29.49
CA LYS A 54 -21.51 -10.94 28.29
C LYS A 54 -20.29 -10.41 27.52
N THR A 55 -19.19 -10.14 28.21
CA THR A 55 -17.96 -9.65 27.55
C THR A 55 -17.20 -10.76 26.82
N VAL A 56 -17.23 -11.99 27.28
CA VAL A 56 -16.58 -13.13 26.60
C VAL A 56 -17.27 -13.43 25.27
N ASP A 57 -18.62 -13.50 25.26
CA ASP A 57 -19.39 -13.69 24.02
C ASP A 57 -19.18 -12.52 23.04
N SER A 58 -19.11 -11.29 23.54
CA SER A 58 -18.84 -10.10 22.72
C SER A 58 -17.43 -10.13 22.09
N VAL A 59 -16.44 -10.62 22.82
CA VAL A 59 -15.05 -10.75 22.32
C VAL A 59 -14.95 -11.79 21.20
N ALA A 60 -15.61 -12.94 21.36
CA ALA A 60 -15.65 -13.97 20.31
C ALA A 60 -16.32 -13.45 19.03
N ILE A 61 -17.47 -12.80 19.15
CA ILE A 61 -18.20 -12.20 18.02
C ILE A 61 -17.34 -11.16 17.29
N ILE A 62 -16.60 -10.30 18.02
CA ILE A 62 -15.72 -9.30 17.42
C ILE A 62 -14.59 -9.98 16.63
N LYS A 63 -13.96 -11.00 17.21
CA LYS A 63 -12.87 -11.74 16.54
C LYS A 63 -13.36 -12.43 15.27
N ASP A 64 -14.50 -13.11 15.32
CA ASP A 64 -15.11 -13.76 14.17
C ASP A 64 -15.48 -12.76 13.07
N SER A 65 -16.07 -11.63 13.45
CA SER A 65 -16.43 -10.56 12.52
C SER A 65 -15.21 -9.99 11.81
N LEU A 66 -14.12 -9.73 12.54
CA LEU A 66 -12.87 -9.22 11.96
C LEU A 66 -12.15 -10.28 11.11
N THR A 67 -12.13 -11.55 11.56
CA THR A 67 -11.58 -12.64 10.76
C THR A 67 -12.32 -12.75 9.43
N ASN A 68 -13.64 -12.71 9.44
CA ASN A 68 -14.47 -12.72 8.24
C ASN A 68 -14.21 -11.48 7.37
N LEU A 69 -14.09 -10.28 7.95
CA LEU A 69 -13.79 -9.05 7.22
C LEU A 69 -12.42 -9.10 6.55
N ILE A 70 -11.41 -9.64 7.23
CA ILE A 70 -10.04 -9.78 6.70
C ILE A 70 -10.01 -10.84 5.59
N SER A 71 -10.63 -12.02 5.80
CA SER A 71 -10.57 -13.15 4.88
C SER A 71 -11.49 -13.01 3.66
N THR A 72 -12.58 -12.23 3.75
CA THR A 72 -13.54 -12.09 2.65
C THR A 72 -13.03 -11.10 1.60
N PRO A 73 -12.84 -11.50 0.34
CA PRO A 73 -12.48 -10.58 -0.74
C PRO A 73 -13.53 -9.48 -0.94
N LEU A 74 -13.07 -8.27 -1.29
CA LEU A 74 -13.98 -7.18 -1.63
C LEU A 74 -14.81 -7.54 -2.87
N ASN A 75 -16.11 -7.29 -2.81
CA ASN A 75 -17.01 -7.55 -3.94
C ASN A 75 -17.03 -6.34 -4.88
N PHE A 76 -16.22 -6.39 -5.93
CA PHE A 76 -16.20 -5.41 -7.03
C PHE A 76 -15.75 -6.11 -8.31
N THR A 77 -15.97 -5.49 -9.46
CA THR A 77 -15.50 -5.96 -10.77
C THR A 77 -14.36 -5.11 -11.28
N THR A 78 -14.51 -3.80 -11.18
CA THR A 78 -13.54 -2.80 -11.62
C THR A 78 -13.44 -1.65 -10.63
N PHE A 79 -12.30 -0.98 -10.62
CA PHE A 79 -12.06 0.24 -9.84
C PHE A 79 -11.39 1.28 -10.72
N TYR A 80 -11.81 2.53 -10.56
CA TYR A 80 -11.15 3.72 -11.06
C TYR A 80 -10.87 4.66 -9.91
N GLY A 81 -9.68 5.26 -9.87
CA GLY A 81 -9.32 6.31 -8.93
C GLY A 81 -8.42 7.35 -9.59
N LYS A 82 -8.66 8.63 -9.27
CA LYS A 82 -7.78 9.75 -9.59
C LYS A 82 -7.40 10.44 -8.30
N ALA A 83 -6.12 10.43 -7.98
CA ALA A 83 -5.59 10.99 -6.76
C ALA A 83 -4.54 12.08 -7.04
N LYS A 84 -4.48 13.09 -6.16
CA LYS A 84 -3.27 13.90 -5.99
C LYS A 84 -2.30 13.12 -5.14
N ALA A 85 -1.05 13.09 -5.55
CA ALA A 85 0.06 12.45 -4.86
C ALA A 85 1.10 13.49 -4.51
N ASP A 86 1.44 13.62 -3.22
CA ASP A 86 2.60 14.37 -2.74
C ASP A 86 3.60 13.37 -2.21
N PHE A 87 4.82 13.35 -2.75
CA PHE A 87 5.84 12.38 -2.40
C PHE A 87 7.17 13.04 -2.03
N ASN A 88 7.88 12.38 -1.12
CA ASN A 88 9.20 12.76 -0.68
C ASN A 88 10.04 11.51 -0.41
N SER A 89 11.20 11.42 -1.04
CA SER A 89 12.19 10.36 -0.88
C SER A 89 13.60 10.95 -0.94
N ASP A 90 14.62 10.15 -0.64
CA ASP A 90 16.03 10.57 -0.74
C ASP A 90 16.46 10.95 -2.17
N ARG A 91 15.69 10.57 -3.19
CA ARG A 91 16.03 10.77 -4.60
C ARG A 91 15.23 11.86 -5.27
N ALA A 92 13.99 12.05 -4.86
CA ALA A 92 13.08 13.01 -5.48
C ALA A 92 11.94 13.37 -4.53
N SER A 93 11.44 14.59 -4.68
CA SER A 93 10.23 15.07 -4.05
C SER A 93 9.39 15.85 -5.04
N GLY A 94 8.09 15.88 -4.86
CA GLY A 94 7.19 16.61 -5.72
C GLY A 94 5.74 16.17 -5.60
N ASN A 95 4.94 16.64 -6.56
CA ASN A 95 3.53 16.26 -6.65
C ASN A 95 3.18 15.79 -8.06
N ALA A 96 2.18 14.93 -8.13
CA ALA A 96 1.68 14.36 -9.37
C ALA A 96 0.17 14.09 -9.27
N THR A 97 -0.46 13.87 -10.41
CA THR A 97 -1.78 13.23 -10.48
C THR A 97 -1.61 11.77 -10.85
N VAL A 98 -2.16 10.89 -10.04
CA VAL A 98 -2.12 9.45 -10.24
C VAL A 98 -3.50 8.96 -10.66
N TYR A 99 -3.57 8.29 -11.80
CA TYR A 99 -4.75 7.60 -12.28
C TYR A 99 -4.56 6.10 -12.06
N ILE A 100 -5.49 5.47 -11.37
CA ILE A 100 -5.48 4.03 -11.09
C ILE A 100 -6.72 3.42 -11.74
N ARG A 101 -6.53 2.38 -12.52
CA ARG A 101 -7.60 1.55 -13.05
C ARG A 101 -7.32 0.10 -12.69
N MET A 102 -8.35 -0.63 -12.35
CA MET A 102 -8.20 -2.01 -11.93
C MET A 102 -9.36 -2.85 -12.42
N GLN A 103 -9.05 -4.03 -12.90
CA GLN A 103 -9.99 -5.13 -13.01
C GLN A 103 -9.64 -6.15 -11.94
N LYS A 104 -10.62 -6.53 -11.13
CA LYS A 104 -10.44 -7.44 -10.01
C LYS A 104 -9.69 -8.69 -10.44
N ASP A 105 -8.70 -9.06 -9.63
CA ASP A 105 -7.90 -10.27 -9.74
C ASP A 105 -7.23 -10.49 -11.13
N SER A 106 -7.10 -9.44 -11.93
CA SER A 106 -6.60 -9.51 -13.30
C SER A 106 -5.51 -8.49 -13.62
N VAL A 107 -5.82 -7.19 -13.50
CA VAL A 107 -4.89 -6.13 -13.91
C VAL A 107 -5.04 -4.88 -13.05
N ILE A 108 -3.90 -4.26 -12.71
CA ILE A 108 -3.80 -2.92 -12.15
C ILE A 108 -3.02 -2.06 -13.15
N TRP A 109 -3.61 -0.97 -13.57
CA TRP A 109 -3.02 0.01 -14.47
C TRP A 109 -2.89 1.35 -13.74
N ILE A 110 -1.71 1.94 -13.76
CA ILE A 110 -1.40 3.20 -13.09
C ILE A 110 -0.75 4.13 -14.10
N SER A 111 -1.25 5.37 -14.20
CA SER A 111 -0.62 6.47 -14.92
C SER A 111 -0.24 7.58 -13.95
N ILE A 112 0.97 8.06 -14.03
CA ILE A 112 1.52 9.13 -13.19
C ILE A 112 1.78 10.33 -14.08
N THR A 113 1.09 11.42 -13.79
CA THR A 113 1.08 12.63 -14.61
C THR A 113 1.59 13.79 -13.77
N GLY A 114 2.61 14.46 -14.26
CA GLY A 114 3.21 15.63 -13.63
C GLY A 114 2.53 16.95 -13.99
N PRO A 115 3.21 18.08 -13.74
CA PRO A 115 2.75 19.40 -14.15
C PRO A 115 2.44 19.46 -15.65
N LEU A 116 1.56 20.38 -16.03
CA LEU A 116 1.07 20.54 -17.39
C LEU A 116 0.40 19.29 -17.99
N ASN A 117 -0.05 18.37 -17.14
CA ASN A 117 -0.69 17.12 -17.52
C ASN A 117 0.20 16.21 -18.41
N ILE A 118 1.52 16.29 -18.25
CA ILE A 118 2.48 15.43 -18.96
C ILE A 118 2.60 14.10 -18.23
N GLU A 119 2.28 13.00 -18.90
CA GLU A 119 2.44 11.65 -18.33
C GLU A 119 3.93 11.29 -18.28
N GLY A 120 4.46 11.13 -17.08
CA GLY A 120 5.86 10.77 -16.84
C GLY A 120 6.10 9.27 -16.79
N ALA A 121 5.15 8.50 -16.23
CA ALA A 121 5.29 7.06 -16.11
C ALA A 121 3.94 6.33 -16.24
N ARG A 122 4.02 5.07 -16.66
CA ARG A 122 2.87 4.16 -16.71
C ARG A 122 3.27 2.79 -16.20
N VAL A 123 2.44 2.20 -15.34
CA VAL A 123 2.65 0.88 -14.75
C VAL A 123 1.49 -0.03 -15.12
N LEU A 124 1.80 -1.26 -15.46
CA LEU A 124 0.84 -2.34 -15.64
C LEU A 124 1.28 -3.52 -14.78
N ILE A 125 0.42 -3.93 -13.87
CA ILE A 125 0.65 -5.08 -12.99
C ILE A 125 -0.39 -6.14 -13.34
N THR A 126 0.05 -7.35 -13.57
CA THR A 126 -0.78 -8.56 -13.72
C THR A 126 -0.46 -9.54 -12.61
N GLN A 127 -1.08 -10.70 -12.59
CA GLN A 127 -0.83 -11.72 -11.56
C GLN A 127 0.63 -12.20 -11.52
N ASP A 128 1.35 -12.11 -12.62
CA ASP A 128 2.70 -12.64 -12.78
C ASP A 128 3.75 -11.61 -13.21
N SER A 129 3.33 -10.44 -13.69
CA SER A 129 4.25 -9.46 -14.29
C SER A 129 4.01 -8.02 -13.85
N ILE A 130 5.10 -7.25 -13.88
CA ILE A 130 5.08 -5.80 -13.71
C ILE A 130 5.80 -5.18 -14.91
N LYS A 131 5.14 -4.24 -15.57
CA LYS A 131 5.69 -3.49 -16.71
C LYS A 131 5.65 -2.01 -16.37
N ILE A 132 6.78 -1.34 -16.49
CA ILE A 132 6.90 0.09 -16.17
C ILE A 132 7.44 0.82 -17.39
N ILE A 133 6.71 1.79 -17.89
CA ILE A 133 7.16 2.74 -18.91
C ILE A 133 7.59 4.02 -18.20
N ASN A 134 8.85 4.40 -18.32
CA ASN A 134 9.32 5.75 -18.01
C ASN A 134 9.31 6.56 -19.32
N LYS A 135 8.32 7.44 -19.46
CA LYS A 135 8.15 8.25 -20.67
C LYS A 135 9.14 9.40 -20.76
N LEU A 136 9.68 9.84 -19.62
CA LEU A 136 10.66 10.94 -19.58
C LEU A 136 12.02 10.46 -20.08
N GLU A 137 12.39 9.22 -19.75
CA GLU A 137 13.67 8.61 -20.18
C GLU A 137 13.54 7.76 -21.44
N GLY A 138 12.33 7.49 -21.92
CA GLY A 138 12.13 6.59 -23.05
C GLY A 138 12.54 5.14 -22.74
N THR A 139 12.31 4.66 -21.52
CA THR A 139 12.69 3.31 -21.10
C THR A 139 11.48 2.49 -20.66
N VAL A 140 11.60 1.17 -20.82
CA VAL A 140 10.60 0.20 -20.34
C VAL A 140 11.32 -0.86 -19.51
N GLN A 141 10.83 -1.05 -18.29
CA GLN A 141 11.24 -2.13 -17.41
C GLN A 141 10.19 -3.24 -17.46
N LEU A 142 10.63 -4.46 -17.73
CA LEU A 142 9.81 -5.68 -17.71
C LEU A 142 10.32 -6.60 -16.61
N SER A 143 9.47 -6.97 -15.66
CA SER A 143 9.82 -7.82 -14.54
C SER A 143 8.69 -8.78 -14.19
N SER A 144 8.99 -9.88 -13.50
CA SER A 144 7.97 -10.73 -12.89
C SER A 144 7.71 -10.32 -11.43
N ILE A 145 6.51 -10.60 -10.94
CA ILE A 145 6.21 -10.44 -9.50
C ILE A 145 7.15 -11.31 -8.65
N GLN A 146 7.43 -12.53 -9.11
CA GLN A 146 8.36 -13.42 -8.42
C GLN A 146 9.77 -12.82 -8.32
N HIS A 147 10.27 -12.19 -9.39
CA HIS A 147 11.56 -11.50 -9.35
C HIS A 147 11.52 -10.34 -8.36
N LEU A 148 10.45 -9.53 -8.37
CA LEU A 148 10.25 -8.45 -7.39
C LEU A 148 10.28 -8.99 -5.95
N GLN A 149 9.58 -10.09 -5.66
CA GLN A 149 9.61 -10.74 -4.35
C GLN A 149 11.03 -11.20 -3.96
N GLN A 150 11.80 -11.76 -4.90
CA GLN A 150 13.18 -12.21 -4.67
C GLN A 150 14.11 -11.06 -4.31
N ILE A 151 14.04 -9.93 -5.03
CA ILE A 151 14.94 -8.79 -4.81
C ILE A 151 14.54 -7.95 -3.59
N THR A 152 13.22 -7.78 -3.35
CA THR A 152 12.72 -7.00 -2.22
C THR A 152 12.64 -7.81 -0.93
N ARG A 153 12.62 -9.15 -1.04
CA ARG A 153 12.31 -10.07 0.06
C ARG A 153 10.93 -9.84 0.69
N LEU A 154 10.05 -9.13 -0.01
CA LEU A 154 8.67 -8.91 0.40
C LEU A 154 7.78 -9.89 -0.37
N PRO A 155 6.97 -10.72 0.29
CA PRO A 155 6.14 -11.76 -0.36
C PRO A 155 4.87 -11.18 -0.99
N PHE A 156 4.88 -9.91 -1.41
CA PHE A 156 3.70 -9.27 -1.97
C PHE A 156 3.32 -9.86 -3.31
N SER A 157 2.09 -10.36 -3.36
CA SER A 157 1.43 -10.86 -4.56
C SER A 157 0.65 -9.73 -5.27
N PHE A 158 0.08 -10.04 -6.44
CA PHE A 158 -0.87 -9.15 -7.10
C PHE A 158 -2.05 -8.75 -6.19
N ILE A 159 -2.58 -9.72 -5.42
CA ILE A 159 -3.71 -9.48 -4.49
C ILE A 159 -3.32 -8.51 -3.38
N ASP A 160 -2.07 -8.55 -2.90
CA ASP A 160 -1.60 -7.59 -1.88
C ASP A 160 -1.56 -6.17 -2.44
N PHE A 161 -1.07 -5.97 -3.67
CA PHE A 161 -1.13 -4.67 -4.33
C PHE A 161 -2.56 -4.18 -4.50
N GLN A 162 -3.47 -5.07 -4.94
CA GLN A 162 -4.89 -4.77 -5.08
C GLN A 162 -5.49 -4.34 -3.73
N ASN A 163 -5.25 -5.09 -2.67
CA ASN A 163 -5.77 -4.82 -1.34
C ASN A 163 -5.23 -3.50 -0.77
N ILE A 164 -3.93 -3.24 -0.90
CA ILE A 164 -3.30 -1.98 -0.46
C ILE A 164 -3.95 -0.78 -1.17
N ILE A 165 -4.15 -0.87 -2.50
CA ILE A 165 -4.80 0.20 -3.27
C ILE A 165 -6.24 0.41 -2.83
N LEU A 166 -6.96 -0.64 -2.46
CA LEU A 166 -8.37 -0.55 -2.04
C LEU A 166 -8.53 -0.23 -0.55
N GLY A 167 -7.44 -0.19 0.23
CA GLY A 167 -7.49 0.02 1.68
C GLY A 167 -8.05 -1.18 2.43
N LYS A 168 -7.74 -2.38 1.96
CA LYS A 168 -8.08 -3.64 2.59
C LYS A 168 -6.86 -4.26 3.28
N PRO A 169 -7.02 -4.95 4.41
CA PRO A 169 -5.94 -5.78 4.94
C PRO A 169 -5.52 -6.83 3.92
N SER A 170 -4.23 -7.09 3.81
CA SER A 170 -3.74 -8.25 3.05
C SER A 170 -4.15 -9.54 3.75
N VAL A 171 -4.74 -10.45 2.99
CA VAL A 171 -5.13 -11.76 3.51
C VAL A 171 -3.91 -12.65 3.48
N LEU A 172 -3.48 -13.06 4.66
CA LEU A 172 -2.39 -14.00 4.83
C LEU A 172 -2.96 -15.42 4.82
N ASN A 173 -2.58 -16.20 3.84
CA ASN A 173 -2.98 -17.60 3.77
C ASN A 173 -2.41 -18.35 5.00
N ASN A 174 -3.32 -18.79 5.89
CA ASN A 174 -3.03 -19.62 7.06
C ASN A 174 -2.19 -18.97 8.19
N ALA A 175 -1.98 -17.67 8.20
CA ALA A 175 -1.36 -17.03 9.35
C ALA A 175 -2.32 -16.93 10.54
N GLU A 176 -1.84 -17.26 11.73
CA GLU A 176 -2.60 -17.09 12.96
C GLU A 176 -2.81 -15.61 13.26
N LEU A 177 -4.07 -15.21 13.44
CA LEU A 177 -4.43 -13.84 13.80
C LEU A 177 -4.46 -13.66 15.31
N ASN A 178 -3.66 -12.71 15.80
CA ASN A 178 -3.64 -12.30 17.18
C ASN A 178 -4.38 -10.98 17.34
N PHE A 179 -5.26 -10.89 18.35
CA PHE A 179 -6.16 -9.76 18.58
C PHE A 179 -5.85 -9.07 19.90
N ASP A 180 -5.60 -7.76 19.87
CA ASP A 180 -5.52 -6.89 21.05
C ASP A 180 -6.68 -5.89 21.02
N LEU A 181 -7.67 -6.11 21.90
CA LEU A 181 -8.88 -5.33 21.96
C LEU A 181 -8.73 -4.20 22.99
N LYS A 182 -8.81 -2.96 22.53
CA LYS A 182 -8.86 -1.75 23.37
C LYS A 182 -10.30 -1.21 23.44
N SER A 183 -10.49 -0.15 24.20
CA SER A 183 -11.79 0.52 24.36
C SER A 183 -12.34 1.08 23.04
N ASP A 184 -11.48 1.64 22.22
CA ASP A 184 -11.79 2.39 20.99
C ASP A 184 -11.24 1.75 19.72
N SER A 185 -10.24 0.89 19.83
CA SER A 185 -9.53 0.30 18.69
C SER A 185 -9.30 -1.20 18.88
N ILE A 186 -9.09 -1.90 17.78
CA ILE A 186 -8.71 -3.31 17.75
C ILE A 186 -7.47 -3.45 16.89
N LYS A 187 -6.40 -4.01 17.48
CA LYS A 187 -5.20 -4.34 16.73
C LYS A 187 -5.22 -5.82 16.39
N VAL A 188 -4.98 -6.12 15.13
CA VAL A 188 -4.82 -7.48 14.61
C VAL A 188 -3.41 -7.62 14.09
N SER A 189 -2.69 -8.62 14.59
CA SER A 189 -1.35 -8.93 14.11
C SER A 189 -1.28 -10.35 13.57
N ALA A 190 -0.42 -10.53 12.56
CA ALA A 190 -0.10 -11.82 12.00
C ALA A 190 1.39 -11.85 11.64
N GLN A 191 2.01 -13.02 11.71
CA GLN A 191 3.43 -13.20 11.46
C GLN A 191 3.63 -14.28 10.41
N GLU A 192 4.46 -13.96 9.41
CA GLU A 192 5.04 -14.89 8.47
C GLU A 192 6.58 -14.88 8.60
N PRO A 193 7.31 -15.85 8.06
CA PRO A 193 8.75 -15.99 8.27
C PRO A 193 9.59 -14.75 7.93
N SER A 194 9.16 -13.94 6.96
CA SER A 194 9.90 -12.75 6.48
C SER A 194 9.21 -11.42 6.76
N ILE A 195 7.96 -11.42 7.26
CA ILE A 195 7.16 -10.21 7.41
C ILE A 195 6.17 -10.31 8.57
N ASN A 196 6.03 -9.23 9.33
CA ASN A 196 5.01 -9.05 10.34
C ASN A 196 3.98 -8.05 9.83
N TYR A 197 2.71 -8.36 10.05
CA TYR A 197 1.56 -7.55 9.68
C TYR A 197 0.88 -7.03 10.93
N LEU A 198 0.56 -5.75 10.95
CA LEU A 198 -0.24 -5.13 12.00
C LEU A 198 -1.33 -4.29 11.34
N PHE A 199 -2.56 -4.56 11.72
CA PHE A 199 -3.73 -3.79 11.30
C PHE A 199 -4.39 -3.16 12.51
N SER A 200 -4.80 -1.90 12.39
CA SER A 200 -5.57 -1.21 13.42
C SER A 200 -6.95 -0.86 12.86
N PHE A 201 -7.99 -1.24 13.61
CA PHE A 201 -9.37 -1.00 13.24
C PHE A 201 -10.06 -0.16 14.30
N LEU A 202 -10.93 0.73 13.88
CA LEU A 202 -11.87 1.40 14.78
C LEU A 202 -12.87 0.39 15.32
N ARG A 203 -13.01 0.29 16.65
CA ARG A 203 -13.84 -0.74 17.29
C ARG A 203 -15.33 -0.61 17.01
N SER A 204 -15.81 0.61 16.79
CA SER A 204 -17.24 0.89 16.63
C SER A 204 -17.85 0.35 15.34
N ASN A 205 -17.04 0.23 14.25
CA ASN A 205 -17.53 -0.12 12.91
C ASN A 205 -16.54 -0.93 12.08
N PHE A 206 -15.42 -1.37 12.66
CA PHE A 206 -14.36 -2.15 12.03
C PHE A 206 -13.73 -1.50 10.79
N ILE A 207 -13.74 -0.16 10.72
CA ILE A 207 -13.02 0.58 9.69
C ILE A 207 -11.51 0.43 9.94
N LEU A 208 -10.76 0.09 8.89
CA LEU A 208 -9.30 -0.02 8.92
C LEU A 208 -8.70 1.38 9.00
N GLU A 209 -7.99 1.69 10.08
CA GLU A 209 -7.31 2.97 10.28
C GLU A 209 -5.84 2.91 9.87
N GLN A 210 -5.20 1.73 10.01
CA GLN A 210 -3.78 1.59 9.75
C GLN A 210 -3.43 0.17 9.29
N SER A 211 -2.52 0.09 8.33
CA SER A 211 -1.79 -1.13 7.97
C SER A 211 -0.30 -0.89 8.13
N ARG A 212 0.41 -1.78 8.82
CA ARG A 212 1.86 -1.72 8.95
C ARG A 212 2.48 -3.06 8.60
N PHE A 213 3.51 -3.02 7.79
CA PHE A 213 4.25 -4.16 7.28
C PHE A 213 5.70 -4.02 7.71
N ILE A 214 6.21 -4.97 8.51
CA ILE A 214 7.58 -4.95 9.01
C ILE A 214 8.30 -6.19 8.48
N ALA A 215 9.26 -5.99 7.61
CA ALA A 215 10.06 -7.07 7.02
C ALA A 215 11.53 -6.91 7.37
N ASN A 216 12.18 -8.01 7.74
CA ASN A 216 13.61 -8.05 7.97
C ASN A 216 14.29 -8.78 6.80
N THR A 217 15.04 -8.03 5.99
CA THR A 217 15.67 -8.53 4.77
C THR A 217 17.18 -8.34 4.84
N ASN A 218 17.95 -9.39 5.17
CA ASN A 218 19.42 -9.37 5.13
C ASN A 218 20.05 -8.10 5.77
N ASN A 219 19.78 -7.85 7.05
CA ASN A 219 20.21 -6.66 7.83
C ASN A 219 19.54 -5.32 7.46
N ASN A 220 18.55 -5.32 6.58
CA ASN A 220 17.73 -4.14 6.32
C ASN A 220 16.32 -4.36 6.88
N LEU A 221 15.94 -3.58 7.86
CA LEU A 221 14.56 -3.49 8.34
C LEU A 221 13.79 -2.58 7.40
N ILE A 222 12.74 -3.11 6.79
CA ILE A 222 11.75 -2.33 6.03
C ILE A 222 10.52 -2.21 6.91
N ASP A 223 10.08 -1.00 7.15
CA ASP A 223 8.85 -0.71 7.90
C ASP A 223 7.99 0.21 7.04
N ALA A 224 6.90 -0.34 6.51
CA ALA A 224 5.93 0.39 5.70
C ALA A 224 4.64 0.58 6.51
N ASN A 225 4.27 1.82 6.72
CA ASN A 225 3.08 2.24 7.45
C ASN A 225 2.14 3.00 6.55
N ILE A 226 0.85 2.61 6.53
CA ILE A 226 -0.21 3.25 5.78
C ILE A 226 -1.31 3.65 6.76
N VAL A 227 -1.62 4.93 6.82
CA VAL A 227 -2.75 5.48 7.59
C VAL A 227 -3.86 5.83 6.62
N TYR A 228 -5.08 5.41 6.93
CA TYR A 228 -6.27 5.57 6.10
C TYR A 228 -7.22 6.59 6.73
N ASN A 229 -7.56 7.64 5.99
CA ASN A 229 -8.39 8.73 6.47
C ASN A 229 -9.53 9.01 5.48
N ASN A 230 -10.49 9.87 5.89
CA ASN A 230 -11.56 10.39 5.05
C ASN A 230 -12.33 9.26 4.34
N TYR A 231 -12.92 8.36 5.12
CA TYR A 231 -13.70 7.25 4.60
C TYR A 231 -15.02 7.72 4.00
N GLN A 232 -15.34 7.19 2.84
CA GLN A 232 -16.59 7.38 2.12
C GLN A 232 -17.20 6.02 1.78
N THR A 233 -18.52 5.93 1.81
CA THR A 233 -19.22 4.69 1.41
C THR A 233 -19.82 4.88 0.02
N ILE A 234 -19.41 4.06 -0.94
CA ILE A 234 -19.91 4.08 -2.32
C ILE A 234 -20.38 2.66 -2.69
N ASN A 235 -21.65 2.54 -3.04
CA ASN A 235 -22.27 1.25 -3.38
C ASN A 235 -22.03 0.16 -2.31
N GLY A 236 -22.06 0.55 -1.03
CA GLY A 236 -21.81 -0.35 0.09
C GLY A 236 -20.34 -0.66 0.36
N ILE A 237 -19.39 -0.08 -0.38
CA ILE A 237 -17.96 -0.25 -0.20
C ILE A 237 -17.41 0.96 0.57
N ASN A 238 -16.78 0.72 1.72
CA ASN A 238 -16.04 1.74 2.45
C ASN A 238 -14.67 1.92 1.81
N PHE A 239 -14.38 3.14 1.35
CA PHE A 239 -13.13 3.51 0.70
C PHE A 239 -12.50 4.72 1.38
N SER A 240 -11.21 4.62 1.74
CA SER A 240 -10.43 5.73 2.28
C SER A 240 -10.00 6.65 1.14
N ALA A 241 -10.44 7.90 1.17
CA ALA A 241 -10.09 8.89 0.16
C ALA A 241 -8.72 9.55 0.39
N ASP A 242 -8.24 9.58 1.64
CA ASP A 242 -6.92 10.14 1.96
C ASP A 242 -6.05 9.08 2.63
N ARG A 243 -4.78 9.00 2.21
CA ARG A 243 -3.80 8.05 2.73
C ARG A 243 -2.45 8.68 2.92
N ASP A 244 -1.85 8.41 4.08
CA ASP A 244 -0.47 8.75 4.41
C ASP A 244 0.35 7.46 4.43
N ILE A 245 1.32 7.34 3.54
CA ILE A 245 2.19 6.17 3.40
C ILE A 245 3.60 6.60 3.78
N ALA A 246 4.21 5.90 4.73
CA ALA A 246 5.59 6.10 5.12
C ALA A 246 6.33 4.77 5.06
N VAL A 247 7.43 4.74 4.34
CA VAL A 247 8.35 3.60 4.26
C VAL A 247 9.69 4.03 4.83
N THR A 248 10.25 3.21 5.72
CA THR A 248 11.61 3.37 6.25
C THR A 248 12.47 2.17 5.85
N GLY A 249 13.78 2.30 5.97
CA GLY A 249 14.75 1.27 5.58
C GLY A 249 15.67 1.73 4.45
N ALA A 250 16.05 0.82 3.55
CA ALA A 250 17.03 1.08 2.51
C ALA A 250 16.59 2.13 1.45
N ALA A 251 15.31 2.40 1.35
CA ALA A 251 14.74 3.38 0.42
C ALA A 251 13.57 4.13 1.11
N PRO A 252 13.88 5.06 2.02
CA PRO A 252 12.87 5.77 2.77
C PRO A 252 12.02 6.67 1.86
N MET A 253 10.71 6.69 2.14
CA MET A 253 9.76 7.45 1.34
C MET A 253 8.53 7.84 2.17
N LYS A 254 8.01 9.02 1.87
CA LYS A 254 6.67 9.45 2.31
C LYS A 254 5.83 9.74 1.08
N LEU A 255 4.59 9.28 1.09
CA LEU A 255 3.63 9.52 0.01
C LEU A 255 2.28 9.83 0.64
N GLN A 256 1.72 10.97 0.29
CA GLN A 256 0.32 11.33 0.60
C GLN A 256 -0.50 11.17 -0.66
N LEU A 257 -1.58 10.40 -0.57
CA LEU A 257 -2.55 10.24 -1.65
C LEU A 257 -3.89 10.83 -1.23
N SER A 258 -4.45 11.70 -2.07
CA SER A 258 -5.76 12.30 -1.88
C SER A 258 -6.61 12.02 -3.11
N PHE A 259 -7.50 11.02 -3.02
CA PHE A 259 -8.41 10.66 -4.12
C PHE A 259 -9.46 11.74 -4.29
N LYS A 260 -9.55 12.29 -5.49
CA LYS A 260 -10.52 13.35 -5.86
C LYS A 260 -11.70 12.80 -6.65
N GLU A 261 -11.47 11.71 -7.37
CA GLU A 261 -12.48 10.99 -8.14
C GLU A 261 -12.21 9.49 -7.94
N TYR A 262 -13.25 8.71 -7.70
CA TYR A 262 -13.15 7.26 -7.64
C TYR A 262 -14.54 6.61 -7.80
N ASN A 263 -14.56 5.46 -8.45
CA ASN A 263 -15.76 4.66 -8.62
C ASN A 263 -15.45 3.17 -8.72
N PHE A 264 -16.49 2.37 -8.50
CA PHE A 264 -16.44 0.92 -8.63
C PHE A 264 -17.44 0.46 -9.70
N ASN A 265 -17.15 -0.70 -10.30
CA ASN A 265 -18.05 -1.44 -11.18
C ASN A 265 -18.44 -0.69 -12.47
N GLN A 266 -17.58 0.23 -12.92
CA GLN A 266 -17.74 0.91 -14.21
C GLN A 266 -16.73 0.33 -15.23
N PRO A 267 -17.10 0.16 -16.50
CA PRO A 267 -16.18 -0.35 -17.52
C PRO A 267 -14.87 0.42 -17.58
N GLN A 268 -13.74 -0.30 -17.61
CA GLN A 268 -12.40 0.28 -17.66
C GLN A 268 -11.62 -0.24 -18.85
N THR A 269 -10.65 0.55 -19.32
CA THR A 269 -9.66 0.15 -20.33
C THR A 269 -8.27 0.32 -19.77
N PHE A 270 -7.33 -0.51 -20.22
CA PHE A 270 -5.96 -0.61 -19.70
C PHE A 270 -4.92 -0.40 -20.82
N PRO A 271 -4.89 0.78 -21.48
CA PRO A 271 -4.00 1.00 -22.62
C PRO A 271 -2.54 0.96 -22.21
N PHE A 272 -1.76 0.05 -22.80
CA PHE A 272 -0.34 -0.11 -22.51
C PHE A 272 0.44 -0.40 -23.80
N THR A 273 0.77 0.68 -24.53
CA THR A 273 1.53 0.60 -25.77
C THR A 273 2.97 1.04 -25.55
N ILE A 274 3.92 0.21 -25.92
CA ILE A 274 5.35 0.51 -25.86
C ILE A 274 5.77 1.13 -27.20
N SER A 275 6.37 2.30 -27.15
CA SER A 275 6.93 2.95 -28.34
C SER A 275 8.12 2.17 -28.86
N LYS A 276 8.27 2.09 -30.20
CA LYS A 276 9.38 1.43 -30.86
C LYS A 276 10.75 2.07 -30.54
N ASN A 277 10.73 3.34 -30.09
CA ASN A 277 11.94 4.10 -29.78
C ASN A 277 12.37 3.93 -28.31
N TYR A 278 11.65 3.14 -27.50
CA TYR A 278 11.98 2.96 -26.11
C TYR A 278 12.97 1.83 -25.91
N THR A 279 13.92 2.04 -25.01
CA THR A 279 14.87 0.99 -24.60
C THR A 279 14.20 0.06 -23.62
N ILE A 280 14.15 -1.22 -23.95
CA ILE A 280 13.57 -2.27 -23.08
C ILE A 280 14.67 -2.82 -22.19
N LYS A 281 14.39 -2.87 -20.87
CA LYS A 281 15.22 -3.49 -19.85
C LYS A 281 14.47 -4.71 -19.30
N TYR A 282 15.16 -5.82 -19.17
CA TYR A 282 14.67 -7.05 -18.56
C TYR A 282 15.43 -7.30 -17.26
N ASP A 283 14.75 -7.82 -16.27
CA ASP A 283 15.37 -8.27 -15.01
C ASP A 283 15.63 -9.77 -15.03
#